data_ed9b8cc638ff36a030544e030ddfd8e8
#
_entry.id   ed9b8cc638ff36a030544e030ddfd8e8
#
_cell.length_a   1.000
_cell.length_b   1.000
_cell.length_c   1.000
_cell.angle_alpha   90.00
_cell.angle_beta   90.00
_cell.angle_gamma   90.00
#
_symmetry.space_group_name_H-M   'P 1'
#
loop_
_entity.id
_entity.type
_entity.pdbx_description
1 polymer ?
#
loop_
_entity_poly.entity_id
_entity_poly.type
_entity_poly.pdbx_seq_one_letter_code
_entity_poly.pdbx_strand_id
1 'polypeptide(L)'
;MKNLFKFALGGVVMLVASMATASDDVTIQLKWVTQTQFAGYYVAQDKGFYKEEGLNVTIKPGGPDIGPMQVLAGGGADVAVDWMPSALAAREKGLSAVNIAQPFKSSGMMLTCRKDRGVNSVSDLKGKNLGVWFFGNEYPFLSWMNKLGLSTDGGSDGVTVFKQGWDILPLTQGDATCVSTMAYNEYWQVLAEGLKPSELTVFKYETEGVATLEDGLYVLEENLKDAAFKDKMVRFVRASMKGWKYAEQNPA
;
A
#
# COMPACT_ATOMS: atom_id res chain seq x y z
N MET A 1 -72.29 26.54 44.21
CA MET A 1 -72.36 25.54 43.14
C MET A 1 -71.61 26.03 41.98
N LYS A 2 -70.34 25.68 41.76
CA LYS A 2 -69.59 25.80 40.53
C LYS A 2 -68.43 24.80 40.64
N ASN A 3 -68.57 23.66 39.96
CA ASN A 3 -67.57 22.65 39.81
C ASN A 3 -66.49 23.11 38.78
N LEU A 4 -65.22 23.21 39.24
CA LEU A 4 -64.07 23.37 38.33
C LEU A 4 -63.46 21.98 38.06
N PHE A 5 -63.62 21.47 36.85
CA PHE A 5 -62.89 20.34 36.30
C PHE A 5 -61.49 20.80 35.91
N LYS A 6 -60.46 20.28 36.62
CA LYS A 6 -59.07 20.43 36.20
C LYS A 6 -58.66 19.24 35.33
N PHE A 7 -58.50 19.46 34.04
CA PHE A 7 -57.85 18.54 33.12
C PHE A 7 -56.32 18.58 33.36
N ALA A 8 -55.76 17.51 33.82
CA ALA A 8 -54.30 17.30 33.86
C ALA A 8 -53.87 16.70 32.51
N LEU A 9 -53.15 17.49 31.69
CA LEU A 9 -52.52 17.03 30.47
C LEU A 9 -51.21 16.37 30.85
N GLY A 10 -51.18 15.03 30.91
CA GLY A 10 -49.96 14.25 31.09
C GLY A 10 -49.18 14.18 29.78
N GLY A 11 -48.11 14.99 29.65
CA GLY A 11 -47.17 14.91 28.54
C GLY A 11 -46.29 13.66 28.68
N VAL A 12 -46.47 12.67 27.81
CA VAL A 12 -45.55 11.53 27.69
C VAL A 12 -44.33 12.02 26.92
N VAL A 13 -43.22 12.26 27.61
CA VAL A 13 -41.89 12.49 27.00
C VAL A 13 -41.35 11.13 26.60
N MET A 14 -41.42 10.81 25.29
CA MET A 14 -40.68 9.66 24.75
C MET A 14 -39.18 10.01 24.74
N LEU A 15 -38.42 9.44 25.68
CA LEU A 15 -36.98 9.38 25.58
C LEU A 15 -36.62 8.42 24.42
N VAL A 16 -36.25 8.97 23.29
CA VAL A 16 -35.56 8.21 22.24
C VAL A 16 -34.14 8.00 22.75
N ALA A 17 -33.87 6.87 23.38
CA ALA A 17 -32.52 6.43 23.67
C ALA A 17 -31.85 6.15 22.33
N SER A 18 -30.97 7.06 21.87
CA SER A 18 -29.99 6.76 20.81
C SER A 18 -29.12 5.62 21.35
N MET A 19 -29.38 4.39 20.90
CA MET A 19 -28.43 3.30 21.04
C MET A 19 -27.21 3.68 20.23
N ALA A 20 -26.18 4.19 20.88
CA ALA A 20 -24.86 4.26 20.28
C ALA A 20 -24.45 2.81 19.98
N THR A 21 -24.57 2.40 18.72
CA THR A 21 -23.99 1.13 18.27
C THR A 21 -22.50 1.25 18.49
N ALA A 22 -21.92 0.31 19.26
CA ALA A 22 -20.48 0.21 19.39
C ALA A 22 -19.88 0.11 17.99
N SER A 23 -18.86 0.93 17.69
CA SER A 23 -18.16 0.86 16.41
C SER A 23 -17.29 -0.38 16.38
N ASP A 24 -17.24 -1.07 15.24
CA ASP A 24 -16.33 -2.19 15.02
C ASP A 24 -14.91 -1.69 14.79
N ASP A 25 -13.97 -2.22 15.56
CA ASP A 25 -12.55 -1.92 15.34
C ASP A 25 -12.00 -2.65 14.12
N VAL A 26 -11.20 -1.93 13.31
CA VAL A 26 -10.45 -2.45 12.16
C VAL A 26 -9.04 -1.91 12.21
N THR A 27 -8.05 -2.79 12.13
CA THR A 27 -6.65 -2.41 11.97
C THR A 27 -6.20 -2.73 10.55
N ILE A 28 -5.74 -1.72 9.81
CA ILE A 28 -5.08 -1.87 8.50
C ILE A 28 -3.58 -1.65 8.63
N GLN A 29 -2.77 -2.61 8.13
CA GLN A 29 -1.33 -2.49 7.96
C GLN A 29 -1.03 -2.01 6.53
N LEU A 30 -0.43 -0.84 6.40
CA LEU A 30 0.01 -0.31 5.11
C LEU A 30 1.30 -0.99 4.65
N LYS A 31 1.52 -0.99 3.33
CA LYS A 31 2.73 -1.54 2.70
C LYS A 31 3.98 -0.73 2.99
N TRP A 32 3.85 0.59 3.06
CA TRP A 32 4.98 1.52 3.11
C TRP A 32 4.75 2.63 4.14
N VAL A 33 5.73 3.53 4.30
CA VAL A 33 5.60 4.74 5.12
C VAL A 33 4.43 5.61 4.64
N THR A 34 3.93 6.48 5.50
CA THR A 34 2.82 7.38 5.16
C THR A 34 3.18 8.29 3.99
N GLN A 35 2.44 8.15 2.90
CA GLN A 35 2.60 8.97 1.68
C GLN A 35 1.31 8.94 0.85
N THR A 36 1.25 9.72 -0.23
CA THR A 36 0.07 9.87 -1.10
C THR A 36 -0.43 8.55 -1.70
N GLN A 37 0.42 7.54 -1.79
CA GLN A 37 0.08 6.15 -2.15
C GLN A 37 -1.07 5.58 -1.31
N PHE A 38 -1.30 6.09 -0.11
CA PHE A 38 -2.34 5.63 0.79
C PHE A 38 -3.41 6.70 1.08
N ALA A 39 -3.46 7.75 0.25
CA ALA A 39 -4.34 8.89 0.46
C ALA A 39 -5.80 8.49 0.70
N GLY A 40 -6.32 7.51 -0.03
CA GLY A 40 -7.71 7.07 0.10
C GLY A 40 -8.08 6.60 1.50
N TYR A 41 -7.17 5.93 2.21
CA TYR A 41 -7.43 5.44 3.57
C TYR A 41 -7.41 6.60 4.58
N TYR A 42 -6.44 7.50 4.46
CA TYR A 42 -6.35 8.67 5.34
C TYR A 42 -7.50 9.64 5.10
N VAL A 43 -7.89 9.87 3.84
CA VAL A 43 -9.07 10.67 3.48
C VAL A 43 -10.35 10.04 4.02
N ALA A 44 -10.51 8.72 3.92
CA ALA A 44 -11.67 8.04 4.49
C ALA A 44 -11.77 8.24 6.01
N GLN A 45 -10.63 8.27 6.69
CA GLN A 45 -10.56 8.54 8.13
C GLN A 45 -10.88 10.02 8.43
N ASP A 46 -10.22 10.96 7.74
CA ASP A 46 -10.39 12.41 7.95
C ASP A 46 -11.81 12.89 7.66
N LYS A 47 -12.40 12.41 6.56
CA LYS A 47 -13.78 12.76 6.16
C LYS A 47 -14.86 12.00 6.95
N GLY A 48 -14.46 11.09 7.83
CA GLY A 48 -15.38 10.33 8.66
C GLY A 48 -16.11 9.21 7.93
N PHE A 49 -15.68 8.79 6.73
CA PHE A 49 -16.36 7.76 5.96
C PHE A 49 -16.36 6.39 6.66
N TYR A 50 -15.31 6.09 7.42
CA TYR A 50 -15.31 4.90 8.28
C TYR A 50 -16.34 4.99 9.42
N LYS A 51 -16.48 6.17 10.04
CA LYS A 51 -17.48 6.40 11.10
C LYS A 51 -18.91 6.29 10.59
N GLU A 52 -19.16 6.76 9.35
CA GLU A 52 -20.47 6.60 8.67
C GLU A 52 -20.86 5.13 8.51
N GLU A 53 -19.87 4.24 8.36
CA GLU A 53 -20.05 2.79 8.27
C GLU A 53 -19.96 2.09 9.64
N GLY A 54 -19.92 2.83 10.75
CA GLY A 54 -19.83 2.27 12.10
C GLY A 54 -18.47 1.62 12.39
N LEU A 55 -17.39 2.09 11.77
CA LEU A 55 -16.05 1.54 11.94
C LEU A 55 -15.13 2.53 12.66
N ASN A 56 -14.29 1.99 13.55
CA ASN A 56 -13.14 2.67 14.14
C ASN A 56 -11.87 2.09 13.54
N VAL A 57 -11.24 2.82 12.60
CA VAL A 57 -10.11 2.31 11.83
C VAL A 57 -8.79 2.81 12.38
N THR A 58 -7.88 1.89 12.68
CA THR A 58 -6.49 2.17 13.02
C THR A 58 -5.60 1.92 11.81
N ILE A 59 -4.95 2.97 11.29
CA ILE A 59 -4.04 2.87 10.15
C ILE A 59 -2.60 2.76 10.69
N LYS A 60 -1.96 1.61 10.45
CA LYS A 60 -0.56 1.36 10.81
C LYS A 60 0.32 1.60 9.59
N PRO A 61 1.28 2.54 9.63
CA PRO A 61 2.24 2.70 8.55
C PRO A 61 3.13 1.46 8.42
N GLY A 62 3.59 1.21 7.20
CA GLY A 62 4.60 0.21 6.89
C GLY A 62 6.01 0.80 6.80
N GLY A 63 6.88 0.15 6.04
CA GLY A 63 8.25 0.60 5.85
C GLY A 63 9.13 -0.47 5.18
N PRO A 64 10.42 -0.15 4.92
CA PRO A 64 11.34 -1.04 4.22
C PRO A 64 11.70 -2.32 4.99
N ASP A 65 11.35 -2.39 6.27
CA ASP A 65 11.63 -3.53 7.17
C ASP A 65 10.36 -4.22 7.68
N ILE A 66 9.20 -3.85 7.17
CA ILE A 66 7.90 -4.40 7.59
C ILE A 66 7.30 -5.23 6.46
N GLY A 67 7.08 -6.51 6.71
CA GLY A 67 6.34 -7.40 5.81
C GLY A 67 4.85 -7.43 6.17
N PRO A 68 3.93 -6.80 5.41
CA PRO A 68 2.52 -6.74 5.77
C PRO A 68 1.87 -8.12 5.90
N MET A 69 2.27 -9.10 5.07
CA MET A 69 1.78 -10.48 5.18
C MET A 69 2.21 -11.13 6.51
N GLN A 70 3.39 -10.78 7.04
CA GLN A 70 3.86 -11.28 8.34
C GLN A 70 3.05 -10.66 9.49
N VAL A 71 2.75 -9.35 9.39
CA VAL A 71 1.89 -8.66 10.37
C VAL A 71 0.49 -9.27 10.38
N LEU A 72 -0.07 -9.54 9.19
CA LEU A 72 -1.37 -10.19 9.03
C LEU A 72 -1.37 -11.60 9.64
N ALA A 73 -0.34 -12.41 9.34
CA ALA A 73 -0.18 -13.76 9.87
C ALA A 73 -0.07 -13.79 11.40
N GLY A 74 0.59 -12.78 11.98
CA GLY A 74 0.76 -12.62 13.42
C GLY A 74 -0.46 -12.03 14.15
N GLY A 75 -1.57 -11.76 13.45
CA GLY A 75 -2.76 -11.12 14.02
C GLY A 75 -2.57 -9.66 14.40
N GLY A 76 -1.54 -9.02 13.88
CA GLY A 76 -1.23 -7.60 14.15
C GLY A 76 -2.10 -6.62 13.38
N ALA A 77 -2.88 -7.09 12.41
CA ALA A 77 -3.85 -6.33 11.62
C ALA A 77 -4.99 -7.24 11.13
N ASP A 78 -6.16 -6.64 10.88
CA ASP A 78 -7.30 -7.31 10.24
C ASP A 78 -7.14 -7.36 8.72
N VAL A 79 -6.54 -6.29 8.16
CA VAL A 79 -6.31 -6.08 6.72
C VAL A 79 -4.87 -5.67 6.49
N ALA A 80 -4.24 -6.22 5.46
CA ALA A 80 -2.92 -5.79 5.00
C ALA A 80 -3.00 -5.24 3.57
N VAL A 81 -2.31 -4.13 3.34
CA VAL A 81 -1.99 -3.65 1.99
C VAL A 81 -0.69 -4.31 1.57
N ASP A 82 -0.71 -5.08 0.50
CA ASP A 82 0.51 -5.70 -0.02
C ASP A 82 0.43 -5.91 -1.54
N TRP A 83 1.57 -6.26 -2.13
CA TRP A 83 1.66 -6.60 -3.54
C TRP A 83 1.34 -8.07 -3.78
N MET A 84 0.73 -8.37 -4.92
CA MET A 84 0.29 -9.74 -5.23
C MET A 84 1.42 -10.79 -5.15
N PRO A 85 2.64 -10.55 -5.66
CA PRO A 85 3.72 -11.53 -5.55
C PRO A 85 4.09 -11.86 -4.10
N SER A 86 4.08 -10.86 -3.21
CA SER A 86 4.30 -11.06 -1.77
C SER A 86 3.21 -11.94 -1.15
N ALA A 87 1.95 -11.66 -1.49
CA ALA A 87 0.81 -12.46 -1.02
C ALA A 87 0.86 -13.89 -1.55
N LEU A 88 1.24 -14.10 -2.82
CA LEU A 88 1.42 -15.44 -3.41
C LEU A 88 2.55 -16.21 -2.72
N ALA A 89 3.71 -15.57 -2.50
CA ALA A 89 4.82 -16.19 -1.79
C ALA A 89 4.45 -16.56 -0.33
N ALA A 90 3.62 -15.74 0.32
CA ALA A 90 3.09 -16.05 1.65
C ALA A 90 2.12 -17.24 1.60
N ARG A 91 1.27 -17.34 0.56
CA ARG A 91 0.38 -18.49 0.37
C ARG A 91 1.14 -19.79 0.11
N GLU A 92 2.21 -19.76 -0.66
CA GLU A 92 3.10 -20.93 -0.87
C GLU A 92 3.71 -21.43 0.45
N LYS A 93 3.91 -20.52 1.41
CA LYS A 93 4.38 -20.84 2.78
C LYS A 93 3.25 -21.22 3.75
N GLY A 94 2.01 -21.36 3.26
CA GLY A 94 0.86 -21.81 4.03
C GLY A 94 -0.04 -20.71 4.61
N LEU A 95 0.23 -19.42 4.34
CA LEU A 95 -0.66 -18.35 4.77
C LEU A 95 -1.84 -18.20 3.80
N SER A 96 -3.04 -18.59 4.23
CA SER A 96 -4.25 -18.45 3.40
C SER A 96 -4.75 -17.00 3.36
N ALA A 97 -3.97 -16.12 2.69
CA ALA A 97 -4.37 -14.73 2.45
C ALA A 97 -5.24 -14.62 1.19
N VAL A 98 -6.30 -13.79 1.25
CA VAL A 98 -7.25 -13.56 0.15
C VAL A 98 -7.26 -12.07 -0.18
N ASN A 99 -7.18 -11.73 -1.47
CA ASN A 99 -7.38 -10.37 -1.95
C ASN A 99 -8.87 -10.05 -1.94
N ILE A 100 -9.27 -9.02 -1.19
CA ILE A 100 -10.66 -8.57 -1.06
C ILE A 100 -10.97 -7.29 -1.84
N ALA A 101 -9.94 -6.55 -2.25
CA ALA A 101 -10.07 -5.39 -3.14
C ALA A 101 -8.72 -5.03 -3.78
N GLN A 102 -8.78 -4.48 -5.00
CA GLN A 102 -7.61 -4.07 -5.78
C GLN A 102 -7.75 -2.61 -6.23
N PRO A 103 -7.34 -1.63 -5.40
CA PRO A 103 -7.45 -0.21 -5.75
C PRO A 103 -6.56 0.18 -6.93
N PHE A 104 -5.35 -0.35 -7.01
CA PHE A 104 -4.38 -0.07 -8.07
C PHE A 104 -4.47 -1.10 -9.19
N LYS A 105 -4.55 -0.63 -10.45
CA LYS A 105 -4.70 -1.46 -11.64
C LYS A 105 -3.40 -1.64 -12.43
N SER A 106 -2.40 -0.79 -12.20
CA SER A 106 -1.11 -0.80 -12.87
C SER A 106 0.03 -0.61 -11.88
N SER A 107 1.22 -1.05 -12.28
CA SER A 107 2.44 -0.89 -11.49
C SER A 107 3.03 0.49 -11.67
N GLY A 108 3.39 1.16 -10.57
CA GLY A 108 4.18 2.39 -10.58
C GLY A 108 5.68 2.15 -10.44
N MET A 109 6.10 0.89 -10.28
CA MET A 109 7.49 0.55 -9.97
C MET A 109 8.41 0.73 -11.17
N MET A 110 9.59 1.31 -10.89
CA MET A 110 10.64 1.58 -11.87
C MET A 110 12.02 1.30 -11.26
N LEU A 111 12.99 1.05 -12.13
CA LEU A 111 14.41 1.16 -11.80
C LEU A 111 14.94 2.44 -12.44
N THR A 112 15.40 3.39 -11.63
CA THR A 112 15.95 4.68 -12.07
C THR A 112 17.45 4.65 -11.95
N CYS A 113 18.15 4.88 -13.06
CA CYS A 113 19.60 4.78 -13.22
C CYS A 113 20.20 6.10 -13.67
N ARG A 114 21.45 6.36 -13.31
CA ARG A 114 22.22 7.50 -13.80
C ARG A 114 22.97 7.15 -15.09
N LYS A 115 22.80 7.97 -16.15
CA LYS A 115 23.51 7.81 -17.43
C LYS A 115 25.01 8.07 -17.30
N ASP A 116 25.40 9.02 -16.46
CA ASP A 116 26.81 9.33 -16.20
C ASP A 116 27.57 8.18 -15.50
N ARG A 117 26.84 7.17 -15.03
CA ARG A 117 27.39 5.92 -14.47
C ARG A 117 27.32 4.77 -15.46
N GLY A 118 27.09 5.08 -16.74
CA GLY A 118 27.16 4.15 -17.85
C GLY A 118 25.96 3.21 -17.94
N VAL A 119 24.75 3.67 -17.59
CA VAL A 119 23.51 2.92 -17.85
C VAL A 119 22.65 3.72 -18.80
N ASN A 120 22.64 3.33 -20.07
CA ASN A 120 21.81 3.93 -21.13
C ASN A 120 20.76 2.95 -21.66
N SER A 121 20.97 1.66 -21.44
CA SER A 121 20.09 0.56 -21.89
C SER A 121 20.08 -0.59 -20.90
N VAL A 122 19.19 -1.55 -21.10
CA VAL A 122 19.08 -2.76 -20.26
C VAL A 122 20.38 -3.58 -20.25
N SER A 123 21.09 -3.64 -21.39
CA SER A 123 22.36 -4.39 -21.48
C SER A 123 23.48 -3.82 -20.60
N ASP A 124 23.36 -2.55 -20.20
CA ASP A 124 24.36 -1.89 -19.36
C ASP A 124 24.20 -2.19 -17.87
N LEU A 125 23.14 -2.90 -17.46
CA LEU A 125 22.91 -3.28 -16.07
C LEU A 125 23.95 -4.28 -15.55
N LYS A 126 24.53 -5.09 -16.44
CA LYS A 126 25.54 -6.08 -16.09
C LYS A 126 26.72 -5.45 -15.37
N GLY A 127 27.12 -6.03 -14.23
CA GLY A 127 28.20 -5.56 -13.36
C GLY A 127 27.85 -4.30 -12.54
N LYS A 128 26.63 -3.83 -12.56
CA LYS A 128 26.21 -2.62 -11.82
C LYS A 128 25.72 -2.94 -10.41
N ASN A 129 25.77 -1.90 -9.56
CA ASN A 129 25.27 -1.92 -8.21
C ASN A 129 23.87 -1.30 -8.13
N LEU A 130 22.88 -2.09 -7.72
CA LEU A 130 21.45 -1.75 -7.81
C LEU A 130 20.82 -1.76 -6.42
N GLY A 131 20.18 -0.65 -6.05
CA GLY A 131 19.35 -0.57 -4.88
C GLY A 131 17.96 -1.17 -5.14
N VAL A 132 17.57 -2.13 -4.34
CA VAL A 132 16.31 -2.86 -4.46
C VAL A 132 15.60 -2.90 -3.12
N TRP A 133 14.30 -2.64 -3.11
CA TRP A 133 13.48 -2.85 -1.94
C TRP A 133 13.19 -4.33 -1.74
N PHE A 134 13.18 -4.75 -0.47
CA PHE A 134 12.86 -6.11 -0.06
C PHE A 134 11.51 -6.19 0.65
N PHE A 135 11.27 -7.28 1.37
CA PHE A 135 10.00 -7.58 2.07
C PHE A 135 8.77 -7.64 1.14
N GLY A 136 8.97 -8.27 -0.03
CA GLY A 136 7.94 -8.52 -1.02
C GLY A 136 7.91 -7.51 -2.17
N ASN A 137 8.79 -6.49 -2.14
CA ASN A 137 8.92 -5.53 -3.25
C ASN A 137 9.96 -5.97 -4.29
N GLU A 138 10.81 -6.95 -3.95
CA GLU A 138 11.88 -7.47 -4.81
C GLU A 138 11.39 -8.34 -5.97
N TYR A 139 10.22 -8.95 -5.87
CA TYR A 139 9.76 -9.96 -6.84
C TYR A 139 9.70 -9.49 -8.30
N PRO A 140 9.19 -8.29 -8.64
CA PRO A 140 9.22 -7.82 -10.03
C PRO A 140 10.65 -7.64 -10.54
N PHE A 141 11.55 -7.13 -9.69
CA PHE A 141 12.96 -6.98 -10.02
C PHE A 141 13.63 -8.35 -10.27
N LEU A 142 13.45 -9.30 -9.36
CA LEU A 142 14.01 -10.65 -9.49
C LEU A 142 13.48 -11.35 -10.74
N SER A 143 12.19 -11.22 -11.03
CA SER A 143 11.58 -11.74 -12.26
C SER A 143 12.21 -11.11 -13.51
N TRP A 144 12.50 -9.80 -13.48
CA TRP A 144 13.15 -9.11 -14.58
C TRP A 144 14.60 -9.56 -14.77
N MET A 145 15.38 -9.66 -13.71
CA MET A 145 16.76 -10.16 -13.78
C MET A 145 16.82 -11.58 -14.32
N ASN A 146 15.92 -12.45 -13.86
CA ASN A 146 15.81 -13.82 -14.39
C ASN A 146 15.47 -13.82 -15.89
N LYS A 147 14.53 -12.98 -16.34
CA LYS A 147 14.17 -12.83 -17.76
C LYS A 147 15.36 -12.34 -18.63
N LEU A 148 16.23 -11.53 -18.05
CA LEU A 148 17.44 -11.03 -18.70
C LEU A 148 18.63 -12.00 -18.62
N GLY A 149 18.51 -13.09 -17.85
CA GLY A 149 19.62 -14.02 -17.60
C GLY A 149 20.73 -13.45 -16.71
N LEU A 150 20.41 -12.44 -15.89
CA LEU A 150 21.35 -11.79 -14.99
C LEU A 150 21.26 -12.40 -13.58
N SER A 151 22.40 -12.86 -13.03
CA SER A 151 22.49 -13.21 -11.60
C SER A 151 22.31 -11.96 -10.73
N THR A 152 21.72 -12.13 -9.55
CA THR A 152 21.59 -11.08 -8.53
C THR A 152 22.60 -11.22 -7.38
N ASP A 153 23.52 -12.19 -7.49
CA ASP A 153 24.56 -12.46 -6.48
C ASP A 153 25.87 -11.70 -6.74
N GLY A 154 25.87 -10.83 -7.74
CA GLY A 154 27.04 -10.09 -8.18
C GLY A 154 27.86 -10.82 -9.24
N GLY A 155 29.11 -10.35 -9.44
CA GLY A 155 30.03 -10.88 -10.44
C GLY A 155 29.91 -10.20 -11.81
N SER A 156 30.80 -10.62 -12.73
CA SER A 156 30.91 -10.01 -14.05
C SER A 156 29.70 -10.24 -14.94
N ASP A 157 28.92 -11.29 -14.67
CA ASP A 157 27.78 -11.72 -15.47
C ASP A 157 26.41 -11.44 -14.83
N GLY A 158 26.42 -10.72 -13.70
CA GLY A 158 25.23 -10.39 -12.96
C GLY A 158 25.18 -8.92 -12.54
N VAL A 159 24.33 -8.65 -11.57
CA VAL A 159 24.18 -7.36 -10.88
C VAL A 159 24.44 -7.54 -9.40
N THR A 160 25.06 -6.55 -8.77
CA THR A 160 25.17 -6.52 -7.30
C THR A 160 23.95 -5.83 -6.74
N VAL A 161 23.21 -6.54 -5.87
CA VAL A 161 22.00 -6.01 -5.25
C VAL A 161 22.27 -5.67 -3.80
N PHE A 162 21.84 -4.48 -3.38
CA PHE A 162 21.83 -4.13 -1.96
C PHE A 162 20.42 -3.71 -1.53
N LYS A 163 20.14 -3.88 -0.25
CA LYS A 163 18.86 -3.49 0.34
C LYS A 163 18.76 -1.97 0.40
N GLN A 164 17.87 -1.42 -0.40
CA GLN A 164 17.55 0.01 -0.40
C GLN A 164 16.64 0.35 0.79
N GLY A 165 16.88 1.51 1.42
CA GLY A 165 16.01 2.11 2.41
C GLY A 165 14.78 2.78 1.80
N TRP A 166 14.24 3.75 2.49
CA TRP A 166 13.04 4.51 2.06
C TRP A 166 13.36 5.72 1.16
N ASP A 167 14.64 6.05 0.98
CA ASP A 167 15.11 7.25 0.27
C ASP A 167 15.91 6.90 -1.01
N ILE A 168 16.31 7.95 -1.73
CA ILE A 168 17.08 7.86 -2.99
C ILE A 168 18.56 8.24 -2.81
N LEU A 169 19.01 8.43 -1.59
CA LEU A 169 20.39 8.87 -1.29
C LEU A 169 21.46 7.99 -1.91
N PRO A 170 21.33 6.65 -1.96
CA PRO A 170 22.33 5.82 -2.62
C PRO A 170 22.56 6.19 -4.10
N LEU A 171 21.53 6.66 -4.81
CA LEU A 171 21.67 7.12 -6.19
C LEU A 171 22.42 8.46 -6.28
N THR A 172 22.07 9.43 -5.41
CA THR A 172 22.64 10.78 -5.45
C THR A 172 24.05 10.82 -4.90
N GLN A 173 24.34 10.07 -3.84
CA GLN A 173 25.66 9.94 -3.21
C GLN A 173 26.63 9.04 -4.01
N GLY A 174 26.09 8.16 -4.83
CA GLY A 174 26.89 7.35 -5.73
C GLY A 174 27.19 5.94 -5.26
N ASP A 175 26.55 5.50 -4.20
CA ASP A 175 26.66 4.13 -3.70
C ASP A 175 25.92 3.13 -4.61
N ALA A 176 24.92 3.63 -5.35
CA ALA A 176 24.19 2.87 -6.35
C ALA A 176 24.29 3.49 -7.74
N THR A 177 24.33 2.63 -8.75
CA THR A 177 24.17 3.04 -10.16
C THR A 177 22.70 3.26 -10.49
N CYS A 178 21.84 2.42 -9.94
CA CYS A 178 20.39 2.49 -10.05
C CYS A 178 19.73 2.26 -8.70
N VAL A 179 18.52 2.79 -8.53
CA VAL A 179 17.67 2.55 -7.35
C VAL A 179 16.23 2.27 -7.77
N SER A 180 15.53 1.50 -6.95
CA SER A 180 14.08 1.36 -7.06
C SER A 180 13.40 2.69 -6.80
N THR A 181 12.43 3.04 -7.63
CA THR A 181 11.60 4.25 -7.50
C THR A 181 10.17 3.94 -7.88
N MET A 182 9.24 4.72 -7.30
CA MET A 182 7.84 4.71 -7.75
C MET A 182 7.56 5.95 -8.60
N ALA A 183 6.77 5.78 -9.65
CA ALA A 183 6.41 6.86 -10.58
C ALA A 183 5.69 8.03 -9.89
N TYR A 184 5.10 7.80 -8.74
CA TYR A 184 4.32 8.78 -7.98
C TYR A 184 5.06 9.35 -6.74
N ASN A 185 6.29 8.90 -6.44
CA ASN A 185 7.04 9.38 -5.26
C ASN A 185 8.55 9.54 -5.53
N GLU A 186 9.37 8.48 -5.38
CA GLU A 186 10.83 8.58 -5.35
C GLU A 186 11.44 9.14 -6.65
N TYR A 187 10.83 8.89 -7.79
CA TYR A 187 11.26 9.50 -9.04
C TYR A 187 11.27 11.03 -8.97
N TRP A 188 10.26 11.62 -8.34
CA TRP A 188 10.19 13.07 -8.15
C TRP A 188 11.18 13.59 -7.12
N GLN A 189 11.52 12.78 -6.12
CA GLN A 189 12.60 13.10 -5.19
C GLN A 189 13.95 13.15 -5.91
N VAL A 190 14.22 12.21 -6.83
CA VAL A 190 15.43 12.23 -7.66
C VAL A 190 15.53 13.52 -8.46
N LEU A 191 14.43 14.01 -9.04
CA LEU A 191 14.40 15.28 -9.75
C LEU A 191 14.56 16.49 -8.81
N ALA A 192 14.00 16.43 -7.63
CA ALA A 192 14.11 17.50 -6.61
C ALA A 192 15.55 17.65 -6.10
N GLU A 193 16.34 16.57 -6.09
CA GLU A 193 17.79 16.60 -5.78
C GLU A 193 18.63 17.17 -6.93
N GLY A 194 18.00 17.67 -8.00
CA GLY A 194 18.65 18.42 -9.10
C GLY A 194 19.02 17.59 -10.32
N LEU A 195 18.75 16.28 -10.32
CA LEU A 195 18.96 15.43 -11.51
C LEU A 195 17.86 15.70 -12.55
N LYS A 196 18.25 15.83 -13.81
CA LYS A 196 17.31 16.07 -14.91
C LYS A 196 16.85 14.75 -15.54
N PRO A 197 15.64 14.68 -16.09
CA PRO A 197 15.17 13.48 -16.81
C PRO A 197 16.14 13.03 -17.93
N SER A 198 16.84 13.98 -18.58
CA SER A 198 17.82 13.69 -19.61
C SER A 198 19.09 12.97 -19.12
N GLU A 199 19.38 13.07 -17.81
CA GLU A 199 20.54 12.44 -17.14
C GLU A 199 20.20 11.06 -16.59
N LEU A 200 18.93 10.66 -16.69
CA LEU A 200 18.40 9.41 -16.14
C LEU A 200 18.01 8.43 -17.25
N THR A 201 18.25 7.16 -17.00
CA THR A 201 17.62 6.04 -17.69
C THR A 201 16.60 5.41 -16.73
N VAL A 202 15.34 5.37 -17.15
CA VAL A 202 14.24 4.88 -16.31
C VAL A 202 13.63 3.66 -16.98
N PHE A 203 13.72 2.51 -16.31
CA PHE A 203 13.08 1.27 -16.72
C PHE A 203 11.78 1.11 -15.96
N LYS A 204 10.64 1.22 -16.65
CA LYS A 204 9.32 0.98 -16.07
C LYS A 204 9.03 -0.51 -16.12
N TYR A 205 8.80 -1.15 -15.01
CA TYR A 205 8.56 -2.60 -14.94
C TYR A 205 7.34 -3.03 -15.75
N GLU A 206 6.38 -2.12 -15.93
CA GLU A 206 5.22 -2.34 -16.79
C GLU A 206 5.64 -2.50 -18.27
N THR A 207 6.58 -1.69 -18.77
CA THR A 207 7.11 -1.79 -20.15
C THR A 207 8.10 -2.93 -20.31
N GLU A 208 8.78 -3.33 -19.23
CA GLU A 208 9.70 -4.48 -19.23
C GLU A 208 8.95 -5.82 -19.15
N GLY A 209 7.61 -5.79 -18.99
CA GLY A 209 6.76 -6.97 -18.97
C GLY A 209 6.91 -7.81 -17.70
N VAL A 210 7.19 -7.14 -16.57
CA VAL A 210 7.31 -7.75 -15.23
C VAL A 210 6.47 -7.01 -14.19
N ALA A 211 5.51 -6.21 -14.64
CA ALA A 211 4.57 -5.53 -13.77
C ALA A 211 3.74 -6.53 -12.96
N THR A 212 3.43 -6.14 -11.74
CA THR A 212 2.59 -6.90 -10.81
C THR A 212 1.46 -6.02 -10.27
N LEU A 213 0.42 -6.62 -9.73
CA LEU A 213 -0.60 -5.87 -9.00
C LEU A 213 -0.04 -5.40 -7.66
N GLU A 214 -0.06 -4.09 -7.46
CA GLU A 214 0.40 -3.39 -6.26
C GLU A 214 -0.77 -3.03 -5.35
N ASP A 215 -0.49 -2.92 -4.06
CA ASP A 215 -1.38 -2.36 -3.03
C ASP A 215 -2.80 -2.96 -3.00
N GLY A 216 -2.90 -4.28 -3.19
CA GLY A 216 -4.13 -5.02 -2.94
C GLY A 216 -4.44 -5.08 -1.44
N LEU A 217 -5.72 -5.19 -1.09
CA LEU A 217 -6.19 -5.43 0.28
C LEU A 217 -6.32 -6.93 0.53
N TYR A 218 -5.63 -7.42 1.53
CA TYR A 218 -5.58 -8.85 1.88
C TYR A 218 -6.06 -9.09 3.31
N VAL A 219 -6.81 -10.17 3.49
CA VAL A 219 -7.26 -10.68 4.79
C VAL A 219 -6.97 -12.17 4.89
N LEU A 220 -7.03 -12.75 6.11
CA LEU A 220 -6.98 -14.20 6.26
C LEU A 220 -8.30 -14.84 5.83
N GLU A 221 -8.23 -15.90 5.03
CA GLU A 221 -9.39 -16.64 4.53
C GLU A 221 -10.25 -17.22 5.65
N GLU A 222 -9.63 -17.64 6.75
CA GLU A 222 -10.34 -18.18 7.91
C GLU A 222 -11.26 -17.14 8.57
N ASN A 223 -10.83 -15.86 8.61
CA ASN A 223 -11.63 -14.78 9.18
C ASN A 223 -12.89 -14.49 8.33
N LEU A 224 -12.85 -14.76 7.02
CA LEU A 224 -14.02 -14.60 6.14
C LEU A 224 -15.12 -15.65 6.36
N LYS A 225 -14.86 -16.70 7.17
CA LYS A 225 -15.90 -17.66 7.60
C LYS A 225 -16.83 -17.05 8.64
N ASP A 226 -16.37 -16.06 9.39
CA ASP A 226 -17.19 -15.27 10.29
C ASP A 226 -18.01 -14.23 9.51
N ALA A 227 -19.33 -14.32 9.58
CA ALA A 227 -20.24 -13.42 8.90
C ALA A 227 -20.10 -11.96 9.37
N ALA A 228 -19.81 -11.73 10.65
CA ALA A 228 -19.61 -10.39 11.22
C ALA A 228 -18.31 -9.78 10.69
N PHE A 229 -17.22 -10.54 10.63
CA PHE A 229 -15.97 -10.08 10.02
C PHE A 229 -16.14 -9.77 8.53
N LYS A 230 -16.85 -10.63 7.79
CA LYS A 230 -17.13 -10.41 6.37
C LYS A 230 -17.92 -9.12 6.15
N ASP A 231 -18.98 -8.86 6.92
CA ASP A 231 -19.74 -7.60 6.86
C ASP A 231 -18.84 -6.40 7.19
N LYS A 232 -18.04 -6.50 8.24
CA LYS A 232 -17.06 -5.49 8.64
C LYS A 232 -16.11 -5.14 7.47
N MET A 233 -15.60 -6.14 6.74
CA MET A 233 -14.73 -5.93 5.57
C MET A 233 -15.46 -5.28 4.39
N VAL A 234 -16.72 -5.63 4.14
CA VAL A 234 -17.54 -4.97 3.10
C VAL A 234 -17.69 -3.47 3.39
N ARG A 235 -18.02 -3.11 4.64
CA ARG A 235 -18.13 -1.71 5.07
C ARG A 235 -16.80 -0.98 4.98
N PHE A 236 -15.70 -1.62 5.41
CA PHE A 236 -14.35 -1.08 5.33
C PHE A 236 -13.93 -0.79 3.89
N VAL A 237 -14.10 -1.74 2.97
CA VAL A 237 -13.77 -1.55 1.55
C VAL A 237 -14.61 -0.43 0.93
N ARG A 238 -15.91 -0.37 1.23
CA ARG A 238 -16.80 0.69 0.73
C ARG A 238 -16.34 2.08 1.16
N ALA A 239 -16.06 2.26 2.45
CA ALA A 239 -15.54 3.52 2.99
C ALA A 239 -14.18 3.90 2.41
N SER A 240 -13.27 2.92 2.29
CA SER A 240 -11.96 3.12 1.67
C SER A 240 -12.07 3.58 0.22
N MET A 241 -12.91 2.93 -0.59
CA MET A 241 -13.14 3.33 -1.99
C MET A 241 -13.80 4.71 -2.10
N LYS A 242 -14.66 5.08 -1.15
CA LYS A 242 -15.20 6.45 -1.06
C LYS A 242 -14.09 7.47 -0.80
N GLY A 243 -13.13 7.14 0.08
CA GLY A 243 -11.94 7.94 0.35
C GLY A 243 -11.05 8.10 -0.88
N TRP A 244 -10.78 7.05 -1.62
CA TRP A 244 -10.02 7.09 -2.88
C TRP A 244 -10.70 7.97 -3.93
N LYS A 245 -12.01 7.81 -4.12
CA LYS A 245 -12.77 8.65 -5.05
C LYS A 245 -12.74 10.13 -4.65
N TYR A 246 -12.84 10.42 -3.35
CA TYR A 246 -12.73 11.79 -2.86
C TYR A 246 -11.34 12.37 -3.13
N ALA A 247 -10.27 11.63 -2.84
CA ALA A 247 -8.89 12.06 -3.07
C ALA A 247 -8.62 12.35 -4.56
N GLU A 248 -9.12 11.50 -5.47
CA GLU A 248 -9.03 11.70 -6.92
C GLU A 248 -9.73 12.99 -7.37
N GLN A 249 -10.89 13.28 -6.80
CA GLN A 249 -11.71 14.44 -7.17
C GLN A 249 -11.25 15.75 -6.52
N ASN A 250 -10.42 15.68 -5.51
CA ASN A 250 -9.93 16.83 -4.73
C ASN A 250 -8.41 16.76 -4.55
N PRO A 251 -7.63 16.76 -5.65
CA PRO A 251 -6.19 16.87 -5.55
C PRO A 251 -5.83 18.23 -4.95
N ALA A 252 -5.05 18.25 -3.88
CA ALA A 252 -4.59 19.48 -3.22
C ALA A 252 -3.54 20.18 -4.04
#